data_3568cea657e5887f3e4f5b7666a8822c
#
_entry.id   3568cea657e5887f3e4f5b7666a8822c
#
_cell.length_a   1.000
_cell.length_b   1.000
_cell.length_c   1.000
_cell.angle_alpha   90.00
_cell.angle_beta   90.00
_cell.angle_gamma   90.00
#
_symmetry.space_group_name_H-M   'P 1'
#
loop_
_entity.id
_entity.type
_entity.pdbx_description
1 polymer ?
#
loop_
_entity_poly.entity_id
_entity_poly.type
_entity_poly.pdbx_seq_one_letter_code
_entity_poly.pdbx_strand_id
1 'polypeptide(L)'
;MNDSKKTIYILTKKSVLLFFIIFIGAILFFFEHFTEAPISIADVKTEEKFDQKKSAVGYLAPDFSLRNLKGNYQSLDSFSGQVVVLNFWATWCVPCRVEMPSFEKLYRRYRSEGVTVLAVTLDKNSEQNIKSFIEEYELSFPVLLDEEGKVERLYPSMTIPFTYVIDRDGRIVARVDGAKNWESNETFEAIEYLLKKS
;
A
#
# COMPACT_ATOMS: atom_id res chain seq x y z
N MET A 1 -28.85 61.43 47.91
CA MET A 1 -28.18 60.99 46.64
C MET A 1 -27.43 59.69 46.85
N ASN A 2 -28.07 58.61 47.34
CA ASN A 2 -27.33 57.37 47.64
C ASN A 2 -28.12 56.06 47.42
N ASP A 3 -29.39 56.11 47.11
CA ASP A 3 -30.23 54.89 46.99
C ASP A 3 -30.22 54.30 45.55
N SER A 4 -30.23 55.17 44.54
CA SER A 4 -30.25 54.74 43.11
C SER A 4 -28.98 54.00 42.71
N LYS A 5 -27.81 54.36 43.26
CA LYS A 5 -26.51 53.67 42.97
C LYS A 5 -26.45 52.29 43.58
N LYS A 6 -27.05 52.08 44.76
CA LYS A 6 -27.10 50.76 45.42
C LYS A 6 -28.03 49.81 44.68
N THR A 7 -29.15 50.29 44.17
CA THR A 7 -30.13 49.48 43.40
C THR A 7 -29.52 49.03 42.08
N ILE A 8 -28.82 49.90 41.36
CA ILE A 8 -28.15 49.57 40.09
C ILE A 8 -27.02 48.54 40.34
N TYR A 9 -26.21 48.69 41.41
CA TYR A 9 -25.15 47.75 41.74
C TYR A 9 -25.66 46.37 42.11
N ILE A 10 -26.82 46.26 42.79
CA ILE A 10 -27.44 44.98 43.15
C ILE A 10 -28.02 44.29 41.89
N LEU A 11 -28.62 45.06 40.99
CA LEU A 11 -29.18 44.56 39.71
C LEU A 11 -28.05 44.03 38.80
N THR A 12 -26.94 44.75 38.70
CA THR A 12 -25.82 44.30 37.90
C THR A 12 -25.13 43.05 38.49
N LYS A 13 -24.98 42.95 39.82
CA LYS A 13 -24.45 41.73 40.46
C LYS A 13 -25.36 40.51 40.27
N LYS A 14 -26.69 40.67 40.35
CA LYS A 14 -27.64 39.58 40.07
C LYS A 14 -27.59 39.14 38.61
N SER A 15 -27.49 40.11 37.69
CA SER A 15 -27.36 39.82 36.25
C SER A 15 -26.08 39.09 35.91
N VAL A 16 -24.94 39.49 36.49
CA VAL A 16 -23.64 38.81 36.31
C VAL A 16 -23.69 37.40 36.89
N LEU A 17 -24.29 37.21 38.05
CA LEU A 17 -24.43 35.89 38.66
C LEU A 17 -25.31 34.95 37.76
N LEU A 18 -26.39 35.49 37.20
CA LEU A 18 -27.28 34.76 36.30
C LEU A 18 -26.54 34.35 35.01
N PHE A 19 -25.72 35.23 34.45
CA PHE A 19 -24.86 34.93 33.30
C PHE A 19 -23.86 33.81 33.61
N PHE A 20 -23.21 33.83 34.78
CA PHE A 20 -22.29 32.77 35.20
C PHE A 20 -23.01 31.41 35.36
N ILE A 21 -24.22 31.40 35.92
CA ILE A 21 -24.99 30.16 36.08
C ILE A 21 -25.40 29.57 34.73
N ILE A 22 -25.87 30.44 33.80
CA ILE A 22 -26.21 29.99 32.43
C ILE A 22 -25.00 29.49 31.67
N PHE A 23 -23.86 30.19 31.82
CA PHE A 23 -22.59 29.81 31.15
C PHE A 23 -22.04 28.51 31.69
N ILE A 24 -22.07 28.30 33.00
CA ILE A 24 -21.65 27.02 33.61
C ILE A 24 -22.61 25.90 33.22
N GLY A 25 -23.93 26.16 33.19
CA GLY A 25 -24.93 25.19 32.71
C GLY A 25 -24.71 24.80 31.25
N ALA A 26 -24.39 25.78 30.39
CA ALA A 26 -24.06 25.52 28.99
C ALA A 26 -22.75 24.69 28.81
N ILE A 27 -21.73 24.96 29.64
CA ILE A 27 -20.50 24.19 29.64
C ILE A 27 -20.74 22.74 30.11
N LEU A 28 -21.51 22.57 31.17
CA LEU A 28 -21.83 21.22 31.66
C LEU A 28 -22.68 20.43 30.65
N PHE A 29 -23.67 21.10 30.03
CA PHE A 29 -24.49 20.52 28.96
C PHE A 29 -23.62 20.13 27.74
N PHE A 30 -22.64 20.99 27.39
CA PHE A 30 -21.70 20.70 26.31
C PHE A 30 -20.81 19.53 26.67
N PHE A 31 -20.32 19.44 27.91
CA PHE A 31 -19.51 18.33 28.39
C PHE A 31 -20.29 16.98 28.42
N GLU A 32 -21.56 16.98 28.82
CA GLU A 32 -22.39 15.78 28.83
C GLU A 32 -22.77 15.31 27.40
N HIS A 33 -22.92 16.24 26.44
CA HIS A 33 -23.32 15.89 25.07
C HIS A 33 -22.13 15.72 24.10
N PHE A 34 -20.94 16.20 24.47
CA PHE A 34 -19.73 16.12 23.67
C PHE A 34 -18.67 15.14 24.22
N THR A 35 -18.96 14.42 25.27
CA THR A 35 -18.19 13.21 25.57
C THR A 35 -18.60 12.17 24.56
N GLU A 36 -17.95 12.18 23.39
CA GLU A 36 -17.93 11.03 22.51
C GLU A 36 -17.59 9.82 23.35
N ALA A 37 -18.44 8.79 23.29
CA ALA A 37 -18.20 7.55 23.99
C ALA A 37 -16.77 7.09 23.66
N PRO A 38 -15.96 6.71 24.65
CA PRO A 38 -14.61 6.24 24.36
C PRO A 38 -14.74 5.12 23.35
N ILE A 39 -14.05 5.26 22.20
CA ILE A 39 -14.01 4.23 21.16
C ILE A 39 -13.63 2.94 21.87
N SER A 40 -14.58 2.01 21.94
CA SER A 40 -14.37 0.74 22.59
C SER A 40 -13.35 -0.03 21.74
N ILE A 41 -12.32 -0.60 22.38
CA ILE A 41 -11.38 -1.53 21.72
C ILE A 41 -12.14 -2.70 21.06
N ALA A 42 -13.40 -2.94 21.45
CA ALA A 42 -14.28 -3.91 20.82
C ALA A 42 -14.76 -3.46 19.43
N ASP A 43 -14.90 -2.15 19.16
CA ASP A 43 -15.31 -1.61 17.86
C ASP A 43 -14.16 -1.60 16.85
N VAL A 44 -12.91 -1.64 17.30
CA VAL A 44 -11.71 -1.79 16.47
C VAL A 44 -11.54 -3.24 15.96
N LYS A 45 -12.31 -4.20 16.46
CA LYS A 45 -12.23 -5.62 16.06
C LYS A 45 -12.98 -5.98 14.78
N THR A 46 -13.63 -5.05 14.13
CA THR A 46 -14.30 -5.25 12.82
C THR A 46 -13.54 -4.68 11.64
N GLU A 47 -12.34 -4.16 11.81
CA GLU A 47 -11.43 -4.07 10.68
C GLU A 47 -11.11 -5.49 10.24
N GLU A 48 -11.41 -5.79 8.97
CA GLU A 48 -10.97 -7.00 8.30
C GLU A 48 -9.54 -7.25 8.73
N LYS A 49 -9.35 -8.31 9.51
CA LYS A 49 -8.04 -8.77 9.95
C LYS A 49 -7.27 -9.00 8.66
N PHE A 50 -6.46 -8.01 8.29
CA PHE A 50 -5.64 -8.03 7.08
C PHE A 50 -4.90 -9.37 7.13
N ASP A 51 -5.33 -10.32 6.30
CA ASP A 51 -4.83 -11.68 6.38
C ASP A 51 -3.43 -11.71 5.76
N GLN A 52 -2.45 -11.20 6.52
CA GLN A 52 -1.02 -11.26 6.18
C GLN A 52 -0.54 -12.67 5.81
N LYS A 53 -1.37 -13.66 6.10
CA LYS A 53 -1.09 -15.05 5.79
C LYS A 53 -1.30 -15.37 4.30
N LYS A 54 -2.12 -14.57 3.58
CA LYS A 54 -2.42 -14.84 2.15
C LYS A 54 -1.23 -14.65 1.23
N SER A 55 -0.31 -13.73 1.55
CA SER A 55 0.89 -13.49 0.76
C SER A 55 2.20 -13.83 1.50
N ALA A 56 2.19 -14.83 2.36
CA ALA A 56 3.36 -15.30 3.08
C ALA A 56 4.12 -16.39 2.30
N VAL A 57 5.42 -16.50 2.55
CA VAL A 57 6.26 -17.58 1.99
C VAL A 57 5.67 -18.95 2.37
N GLY A 58 5.59 -19.84 1.38
CA GLY A 58 5.01 -21.19 1.49
C GLY A 58 3.54 -21.28 1.12
N TYR A 59 2.81 -20.15 0.95
CA TYR A 59 1.41 -20.12 0.54
C TYR A 59 1.25 -19.84 -0.95
N LEU A 60 0.10 -20.19 -1.50
CA LEU A 60 -0.27 -19.78 -2.86
C LEU A 60 -0.36 -18.26 -2.91
N ALA A 61 0.20 -17.68 -3.98
CA ALA A 61 0.12 -16.26 -4.24
C ALA A 61 -1.35 -15.89 -4.55
N PRO A 62 -1.90 -14.85 -3.89
CA PRO A 62 -3.24 -14.37 -4.22
C PRO A 62 -3.33 -13.94 -5.68
N ASP A 63 -4.32 -14.46 -6.42
CA ASP A 63 -4.55 -14.00 -7.80
C ASP A 63 -5.09 -12.57 -7.81
N PHE A 64 -4.79 -11.89 -8.89
CA PHE A 64 -5.29 -10.55 -9.18
C PHE A 64 -5.37 -10.34 -10.69
N SER A 65 -6.08 -9.30 -11.09
CA SER A 65 -6.15 -8.86 -12.49
C SER A 65 -6.00 -7.35 -12.56
N LEU A 66 -5.01 -6.89 -13.31
CA LEU A 66 -4.71 -5.48 -13.53
C LEU A 66 -4.60 -5.15 -15.01
N ARG A 67 -4.82 -3.88 -15.35
CA ARG A 67 -4.66 -3.35 -16.70
C ARG A 67 -3.17 -3.13 -16.99
N ASN A 68 -2.71 -3.52 -18.17
CA ASN A 68 -1.40 -3.14 -18.68
C ASN A 68 -1.46 -1.82 -19.49
N LEU A 69 -0.31 -1.32 -19.92
CA LEU A 69 -0.20 -0.08 -20.70
C LEU A 69 -0.83 -0.12 -22.09
N LYS A 70 -1.23 -1.30 -22.58
CA LYS A 70 -1.99 -1.47 -23.84
C LYS A 70 -3.51 -1.49 -23.60
N GLY A 71 -3.96 -1.33 -22.36
CA GLY A 71 -5.36 -1.37 -21.95
C GLY A 71 -5.93 -2.78 -21.72
N ASN A 72 -5.14 -3.84 -21.92
CA ASN A 72 -5.58 -5.21 -21.70
C ASN A 72 -5.41 -5.61 -20.23
N TYR A 73 -6.35 -6.41 -19.70
CA TYR A 73 -6.23 -7.00 -18.38
C TYR A 73 -5.37 -8.25 -18.42
N GLN A 74 -4.49 -8.39 -17.43
CA GLN A 74 -3.66 -9.56 -17.19
C GLN A 74 -3.79 -9.98 -15.72
N SER A 75 -4.01 -11.26 -15.47
CA SER A 75 -4.03 -11.85 -14.13
C SER A 75 -2.66 -12.47 -13.81
N LEU A 76 -2.39 -12.68 -12.53
CA LEU A 76 -1.23 -13.47 -12.11
C LEU A 76 -1.33 -14.89 -12.65
N ASP A 77 -2.52 -15.47 -12.68
CA ASP A 77 -2.80 -16.80 -13.25
C ASP A 77 -2.43 -16.94 -14.73
N SER A 78 -2.36 -15.82 -15.48
CA SER A 78 -1.90 -15.82 -16.88
C SER A 78 -0.43 -16.28 -17.01
N PHE A 79 0.32 -16.29 -15.93
CA PHE A 79 1.72 -16.70 -15.84
C PHE A 79 1.89 -18.06 -15.14
N SER A 80 0.81 -18.81 -14.98
CA SER A 80 0.84 -20.15 -14.37
C SER A 80 1.85 -21.06 -15.08
N GLY A 81 2.61 -21.85 -14.30
CA GLY A 81 3.68 -22.70 -14.82
C GLY A 81 5.02 -21.98 -15.07
N GLN A 82 5.08 -20.67 -14.84
CA GLN A 82 6.32 -19.88 -14.87
C GLN A 82 6.82 -19.56 -13.46
N VAL A 83 8.10 -19.30 -13.32
CA VAL A 83 8.63 -18.60 -12.15
C VAL A 83 8.34 -17.11 -12.32
N VAL A 84 7.60 -16.53 -11.38
CA VAL A 84 7.21 -15.11 -11.44
C VAL A 84 7.97 -14.31 -10.39
N VAL A 85 8.69 -13.29 -10.83
CA VAL A 85 9.32 -12.29 -9.99
C VAL A 85 8.38 -11.08 -9.98
N LEU A 86 7.49 -11.03 -8.98
CA LEU A 86 6.44 -10.01 -8.82
C LEU A 86 7.00 -8.84 -8.04
N ASN A 87 7.26 -7.73 -8.72
CA ASN A 87 7.85 -6.52 -8.13
C ASN A 87 6.83 -5.39 -8.02
N PHE A 88 6.85 -4.67 -6.90
CA PHE A 88 6.04 -3.48 -6.65
C PHE A 88 6.93 -2.24 -6.58
N TRP A 89 6.61 -1.24 -7.41
CA TRP A 89 7.46 -0.09 -7.65
C TRP A 89 6.69 1.18 -8.03
N ALA A 90 7.39 2.30 -8.20
CA ALA A 90 6.84 3.52 -8.77
C ALA A 90 7.94 4.34 -9.47
N THR A 91 7.57 5.19 -10.43
CA THR A 91 8.52 6.03 -11.18
C THR A 91 9.25 7.05 -10.29
N TRP A 92 8.61 7.54 -9.25
CA TRP A 92 9.17 8.48 -8.27
C TRP A 92 10.03 7.82 -7.18
N CYS A 93 10.05 6.49 -7.11
CA CYS A 93 10.80 5.74 -6.12
C CYS A 93 12.27 5.57 -6.56
N VAL A 94 13.18 6.31 -5.96
CA VAL A 94 14.62 6.27 -6.32
C VAL A 94 15.23 4.88 -6.20
N PRO A 95 15.08 4.12 -5.08
CA PRO A 95 15.65 2.77 -5.01
C PRO A 95 15.02 1.80 -6.02
N CYS A 96 13.74 1.97 -6.39
CA CYS A 96 13.12 1.18 -7.44
C CYS A 96 13.80 1.38 -8.80
N ARG A 97 14.11 2.63 -9.16
CA ARG A 97 14.81 2.97 -10.41
C ARG A 97 16.17 2.30 -10.53
N VAL A 98 16.88 2.18 -9.41
CA VAL A 98 18.22 1.57 -9.37
C VAL A 98 18.20 0.07 -9.70
N GLU A 99 17.14 -0.65 -9.31
CA GLU A 99 17.07 -2.11 -9.55
C GLU A 99 16.53 -2.49 -10.93
N MET A 100 15.77 -1.59 -11.63
CA MET A 100 15.12 -1.89 -12.91
C MET A 100 16.06 -2.46 -13.99
N PRO A 101 17.28 -1.93 -14.20
CA PRO A 101 18.21 -2.52 -15.18
C PRO A 101 18.58 -3.96 -14.86
N SER A 102 18.68 -4.33 -13.56
CA SER A 102 19.01 -5.70 -13.16
C SER A 102 17.83 -6.66 -13.36
N PHE A 103 16.58 -6.19 -13.18
CA PHE A 103 15.39 -6.94 -13.56
C PHE A 103 15.31 -7.19 -15.06
N GLU A 104 15.63 -6.20 -15.88
CA GLU A 104 15.61 -6.35 -17.33
C GLU A 104 16.63 -7.41 -17.79
N LYS A 105 17.83 -7.43 -17.20
CA LYS A 105 18.82 -8.46 -17.51
C LYS A 105 18.38 -9.86 -17.06
N LEU A 106 17.79 -9.97 -15.86
CA LEU A 106 17.21 -11.21 -15.37
C LEU A 106 16.12 -11.70 -16.34
N TYR A 107 15.19 -10.84 -16.73
CA TYR A 107 14.10 -11.16 -17.63
C TYR A 107 14.59 -11.60 -18.99
N ARG A 108 15.49 -10.84 -19.63
CA ARG A 108 16.06 -11.19 -20.95
C ARG A 108 16.76 -12.52 -20.92
N ARG A 109 17.47 -12.84 -19.83
CA ARG A 109 18.21 -14.10 -19.68
C ARG A 109 17.28 -15.31 -19.62
N TYR A 110 16.21 -15.25 -18.83
CA TYR A 110 15.43 -16.45 -18.49
C TYR A 110 14.01 -16.50 -19.04
N ARG A 111 13.51 -15.46 -19.77
CA ARG A 111 12.14 -15.44 -20.30
C ARG A 111 11.82 -16.64 -21.19
N SER A 112 12.77 -17.11 -21.98
CA SER A 112 12.61 -18.30 -22.84
C SER A 112 12.59 -19.61 -22.08
N GLU A 113 13.03 -19.60 -20.81
CA GLU A 113 13.06 -20.76 -19.92
C GLU A 113 11.85 -20.82 -18.98
N GLY A 114 10.95 -19.84 -19.06
CA GLY A 114 9.74 -19.80 -18.26
C GLY A 114 9.88 -18.97 -16.97
N VAL A 115 10.67 -17.87 -17.03
CA VAL A 115 10.70 -16.85 -15.97
C VAL A 115 10.07 -15.58 -16.48
N THR A 116 9.23 -14.97 -15.67
CA THR A 116 8.69 -13.63 -15.92
C THR A 116 9.05 -12.68 -14.78
N VAL A 117 9.40 -11.42 -15.12
CA VAL A 117 9.35 -10.29 -14.21
C VAL A 117 8.00 -9.60 -14.45
N LEU A 118 7.16 -9.57 -13.42
CA LEU A 118 5.85 -8.91 -13.47
C LEU A 118 5.90 -7.69 -12.57
N ALA A 119 6.04 -6.51 -13.17
CA ALA A 119 6.18 -5.27 -12.43
C ALA A 119 4.82 -4.58 -12.24
N VAL A 120 4.39 -4.42 -11.00
CA VAL A 120 3.16 -3.71 -10.63
C VAL A 120 3.54 -2.30 -10.17
N THR A 121 3.12 -1.29 -10.92
CA THR A 121 3.37 0.10 -10.53
C THR A 121 2.25 0.66 -9.67
N LEU A 122 2.64 1.42 -8.65
CA LEU A 122 1.76 2.14 -7.72
C LEU A 122 1.59 3.62 -8.11
N ASP A 123 2.05 4.01 -9.29
CA ASP A 123 1.83 5.36 -9.84
C ASP A 123 0.34 5.60 -10.08
N LYS A 124 -0.13 6.79 -9.66
CA LYS A 124 -1.52 7.21 -9.86
C LYS A 124 -1.61 8.22 -10.99
N ASN A 125 -2.53 7.99 -11.94
CA ASN A 125 -2.82 8.92 -13.04
C ASN A 125 -1.57 9.37 -13.85
N SER A 126 -0.59 8.50 -13.99
CA SER A 126 0.73 8.83 -14.54
C SER A 126 1.16 7.92 -15.70
N GLU A 127 0.20 7.41 -16.48
CA GLU A 127 0.46 6.43 -17.55
C GLU A 127 1.53 6.92 -18.54
N GLN A 128 1.55 8.23 -18.87
CA GLN A 128 2.57 8.81 -19.74
C GLN A 128 3.97 8.75 -19.10
N ASN A 129 4.08 9.07 -17.80
CA ASN A 129 5.37 9.01 -17.09
C ASN A 129 5.90 7.57 -17.02
N ILE A 130 4.99 6.59 -16.82
CA ILE A 130 5.34 5.17 -16.81
C ILE A 130 5.85 4.75 -18.19
N LYS A 131 5.20 5.16 -19.28
CA LYS A 131 5.64 4.86 -20.65
C LYS A 131 7.02 5.45 -20.92
N SER A 132 7.24 6.74 -20.61
CA SER A 132 8.54 7.39 -20.78
C SER A 132 9.63 6.70 -19.96
N PHE A 133 9.32 6.27 -18.73
CA PHE A 133 10.24 5.51 -17.89
C PHE A 133 10.64 4.17 -18.51
N ILE A 134 9.66 3.40 -19.01
CA ILE A 134 9.89 2.11 -19.67
C ILE A 134 10.77 2.29 -20.91
N GLU A 135 10.54 3.33 -21.69
CA GLU A 135 11.35 3.66 -22.86
C GLU A 135 12.78 4.08 -22.45
N GLU A 136 12.92 4.97 -21.45
CA GLU A 136 14.22 5.43 -20.94
C GLU A 136 15.10 4.27 -20.45
N TYR A 137 14.50 3.30 -19.74
CA TYR A 137 15.21 2.16 -19.16
C TYR A 137 15.21 0.92 -20.06
N GLU A 138 14.65 1.01 -21.27
CA GLU A 138 14.52 -0.09 -22.25
C GLU A 138 13.92 -1.37 -21.65
N LEU A 139 12.89 -1.22 -20.79
CA LEU A 139 12.26 -2.34 -20.10
C LEU A 139 11.35 -3.11 -21.05
N SER A 140 11.51 -4.44 -21.10
CA SER A 140 10.74 -5.31 -21.99
C SER A 140 9.81 -6.30 -21.25
N PHE A 141 9.89 -6.38 -19.94
CA PHE A 141 9.00 -7.21 -19.11
C PHE A 141 7.61 -6.58 -18.95
N PRO A 142 6.57 -7.38 -18.61
CA PRO A 142 5.23 -6.90 -18.37
C PRO A 142 5.14 -5.89 -17.21
N VAL A 143 4.41 -4.78 -17.47
CA VAL A 143 4.10 -3.75 -16.46
C VAL A 143 2.59 -3.62 -16.33
N LEU A 144 2.08 -3.72 -15.10
CA LEU A 144 0.67 -3.61 -14.73
C LEU A 144 0.44 -2.40 -13.83
N LEU A 145 -0.76 -1.82 -13.90
CA LEU A 145 -1.14 -0.57 -13.26
C LEU A 145 -2.04 -0.85 -12.05
N ASP A 146 -1.56 -0.62 -10.83
CA ASP A 146 -2.37 -0.70 -9.60
C ASP A 146 -2.68 0.71 -9.05
N GLU A 147 -3.34 1.53 -9.88
CA GLU A 147 -3.69 2.92 -9.55
C GLU A 147 -4.52 3.06 -8.27
N GLU A 148 -5.31 2.04 -7.93
CA GLU A 148 -6.17 2.02 -6.75
C GLU A 148 -5.53 1.34 -5.53
N GLY A 149 -4.32 0.77 -5.68
CA GLY A 149 -3.63 0.03 -4.62
C GLY A 149 -4.37 -1.24 -4.18
N LYS A 150 -5.15 -1.86 -5.06
CA LYS A 150 -5.92 -3.08 -4.76
C LYS A 150 -4.99 -4.28 -4.57
N VAL A 151 -4.01 -4.40 -5.45
CA VAL A 151 -3.07 -5.53 -5.45
C VAL A 151 -1.99 -5.31 -4.40
N GLU A 152 -1.53 -4.07 -4.18
CA GLU A 152 -0.66 -3.74 -3.07
C GLU A 152 -1.23 -4.21 -1.72
N ARG A 153 -2.55 -4.08 -1.51
CA ARG A 153 -3.21 -4.56 -0.28
C ARG A 153 -3.24 -6.09 -0.15
N LEU A 154 -3.19 -6.84 -1.25
CA LEU A 154 -3.07 -8.30 -1.22
C LEU A 154 -1.64 -8.75 -0.90
N TYR A 155 -0.65 -7.91 -1.22
CA TYR A 155 0.78 -8.15 -1.05
C TYR A 155 1.40 -7.06 -0.17
N PRO A 156 1.05 -7.00 1.13
CA PRO A 156 1.38 -5.86 1.98
C PRO A 156 2.88 -5.69 2.18
N SER A 157 3.32 -4.44 2.09
CA SER A 157 4.66 -4.00 2.47
C SER A 157 4.60 -2.63 3.13
N MET A 158 5.60 -2.33 3.95
CA MET A 158 5.76 -1.02 4.60
C MET A 158 6.40 0.01 3.66
N THR A 159 7.11 -0.44 2.63
CA THR A 159 7.91 0.41 1.74
C THR A 159 8.01 -0.22 0.35
N ILE A 160 8.31 0.60 -0.67
CA ILE A 160 8.71 0.14 -2.00
C ILE A 160 10.21 0.43 -2.24
N PRO A 161 10.92 -0.38 -3.05
CA PRO A 161 10.42 -1.57 -3.74
C PRO A 161 10.27 -2.77 -2.80
N PHE A 162 9.39 -3.67 -3.17
CA PHE A 162 9.37 -5.02 -2.60
C PHE A 162 9.02 -6.03 -3.67
N THR A 163 9.51 -7.26 -3.51
CA THR A 163 9.41 -8.29 -4.54
C THR A 163 9.05 -9.63 -3.91
N TYR A 164 8.11 -10.32 -4.53
CA TYR A 164 7.82 -11.72 -4.25
C TYR A 164 8.38 -12.60 -5.37
N VAL A 165 8.96 -13.73 -5.02
CA VAL A 165 9.31 -14.77 -5.98
C VAL A 165 8.31 -15.90 -5.83
N ILE A 166 7.67 -16.26 -6.93
CA ILE A 166 6.59 -17.26 -6.99
C ILE A 166 7.08 -18.39 -7.88
N ASP A 167 6.96 -19.63 -7.42
CA ASP A 167 7.37 -20.81 -8.18
C ASP A 167 6.30 -21.21 -9.23
N ARG A 168 6.59 -22.26 -10.01
CA ARG A 168 5.71 -22.76 -11.06
C ARG A 168 4.36 -23.28 -10.58
N ASP A 169 4.28 -23.67 -9.29
CA ASP A 169 3.04 -24.11 -8.65
C ASP A 169 2.22 -22.94 -8.10
N GLY A 170 2.66 -21.70 -8.34
CA GLY A 170 2.01 -20.49 -7.84
C GLY A 170 2.28 -20.21 -6.36
N ARG A 171 3.28 -20.84 -5.74
CA ARG A 171 3.62 -20.63 -4.32
C ARG A 171 4.67 -19.53 -4.17
N ILE A 172 4.47 -18.67 -3.19
CA ILE A 172 5.48 -17.68 -2.79
C ILE A 172 6.64 -18.44 -2.13
N VAL A 173 7.81 -18.38 -2.73
CA VAL A 173 9.04 -19.04 -2.23
C VAL A 173 10.03 -18.07 -1.61
N ALA A 174 9.94 -16.78 -1.95
CA ALA A 174 10.75 -15.74 -1.34
C ALA A 174 10.04 -14.39 -1.33
N ARG A 175 10.44 -13.52 -0.40
CA ARG A 175 10.09 -12.11 -0.33
C ARG A 175 11.37 -11.31 -0.10
N VAL A 176 11.51 -10.22 -0.81
CA VAL A 176 12.63 -9.27 -0.70
C VAL A 176 12.05 -7.88 -0.48
N ASP A 177 12.37 -7.25 0.64
CA ASP A 177 12.03 -5.87 0.94
C ASP A 177 13.23 -4.97 0.64
N GLY A 178 12.98 -3.87 -0.09
CA GLY A 178 14.01 -2.97 -0.58
C GLY A 178 14.67 -3.39 -1.89
N ALA A 179 15.50 -2.50 -2.44
CA ALA A 179 16.16 -2.72 -3.73
C ALA A 179 17.25 -3.79 -3.63
N LYS A 180 17.32 -4.64 -4.63
CA LYS A 180 18.34 -5.70 -4.77
C LYS A 180 18.94 -5.66 -6.18
N ASN A 181 20.19 -6.13 -6.29
CA ASN A 181 20.77 -6.46 -7.59
C ASN A 181 20.29 -7.83 -8.04
N TRP A 182 19.36 -7.87 -8.98
CA TRP A 182 18.78 -9.10 -9.52
C TRP A 182 19.67 -9.83 -10.56
N GLU A 183 20.79 -9.20 -10.95
CA GLU A 183 21.82 -9.78 -11.84
C GLU A 183 22.94 -10.50 -11.05
N SER A 184 22.74 -10.82 -9.78
CA SER A 184 23.75 -11.51 -8.97
C SER A 184 23.77 -13.02 -9.25
N ASN A 185 24.95 -13.66 -9.07
CA ASN A 185 25.07 -15.12 -9.18
C ASN A 185 24.12 -15.85 -8.23
N GLU A 186 23.96 -15.34 -7.00
CA GLU A 186 23.02 -15.88 -6.01
C GLU A 186 21.58 -15.89 -6.55
N THR A 187 21.17 -14.80 -7.22
CA THR A 187 19.84 -14.73 -7.84
C THR A 187 19.71 -15.74 -8.98
N PHE A 188 20.71 -15.83 -9.83
CA PHE A 188 20.69 -16.78 -10.95
C PHE A 188 20.63 -18.23 -10.47
N GLU A 189 21.43 -18.62 -9.48
CA GLU A 189 21.39 -19.95 -8.87
C GLU A 189 20.02 -20.27 -8.29
N ALA A 190 19.39 -19.30 -7.59
CA ALA A 190 18.04 -19.47 -7.04
C ALA A 190 16.99 -19.66 -8.14
N ILE A 191 17.04 -18.86 -9.20
CA ILE A 191 16.12 -18.98 -10.36
C ILE A 191 16.31 -20.33 -11.06
N GLU A 192 17.57 -20.75 -11.33
CA GLU A 192 17.88 -22.04 -11.95
C GLU A 192 17.41 -23.21 -11.10
N TYR A 193 17.52 -23.10 -9.78
CA TYR A 193 16.95 -24.08 -8.85
C TYR A 193 15.43 -24.19 -9.00
N LEU A 194 14.72 -23.06 -9.05
CA LEU A 194 13.25 -23.05 -9.21
C LEU A 194 12.82 -23.58 -10.59
N LEU A 195 13.60 -23.35 -11.63
CA LEU A 195 13.32 -23.86 -12.97
C LEU A 195 13.48 -25.39 -13.06
N LYS A 196 14.37 -25.98 -12.27
CA LYS A 196 14.60 -27.44 -12.22
C LYS A 196 13.61 -28.16 -11.30
N LYS A 197 13.02 -27.46 -10.34
CA LYS A 197 12.01 -27.97 -9.42
C LYS A 197 10.66 -28.03 -10.14
N SER A 198 10.33 -29.12 -10.77
CA SER A 198 9.03 -29.43 -11.38
C SER A 198 8.27 -30.46 -10.57
#